data_3925976d9e1415e16f3cd703fc52cd9d
#
_entry.id   3925976d9e1415e16f3cd703fc52cd9d
#
_cell.length_a   1.000
_cell.length_b   1.000
_cell.length_c   1.000
_cell.angle_alpha   90.00
_cell.angle_beta   90.00
_cell.angle_gamma   90.00
#
_symmetry.space_group_name_H-M   'P 1'
#
loop_
_entity.id
_entity.type
_entity.pdbx_description
1 polymer ?
#
loop_
_entity_poly.entity_id
_entity_poly.type
_entity_poly.pdbx_seq_one_letter_code
_entity_poly.pdbx_strand_id
1 'polypeptide(L)'
;MTIELRLTSERIDDFPLLLATMQRLDLPAILDRHLARHGLQQGLSWGWIATIWLAHILSQGDHRKLPVQAWVRQAGETILRITGLSALTEWDFTDDRLAIVLRRLSHPAAWAAIETDLGRNILRVYKLTPERVRLDPTTVSGYHAGTAEGMFQFGHSKDDPTLRQVKVMVAALDPLGLPLVTQVVAGNAADDPLYVPAVDRVLQIIDGFGLLFVGDCKMSALATRAHIAHLQHQYLCPLALTGETAQDLLVWIAAANAGEHTLEAVYTEDDQGERRLLAEGYAFERRVLAAVADGEHAWSERVLVVRSERYRQVEQTGLEKRLQQATARLRALTPAPGRGKRQIPEESTLVTAAAAILKAQAVTGLLAYAFERQEQRQTKYVGRGRGGPERPQREVVTVRYQITAVSRQADAIAAQQATLGWRAYVTNAPATQLPLADAVLTYRDEWLIERGFHRLKGAPLSLDPLFVKRDDQVVGLTNLLSIAVRLLTLLEFVVRRQLKQNQELLVGLIENNPKKGIDNPTTERLLKAFDDITLTIVHLPGQIIRHVTPLSALQTRILALLGLAPGVYNQLAEN
;
A
#
# COMPACT_ATOMS: atom_id res chain seq x y z
N MET A 1 -25.82 -50.88 33.23
CA MET A 1 -25.98 -49.83 32.20
C MET A 1 -24.66 -49.16 32.02
N THR A 2 -24.00 -49.39 30.91
CA THR A 2 -22.80 -48.66 30.54
C THR A 2 -23.24 -47.23 30.15
N ILE A 3 -22.88 -46.24 30.93
CA ILE A 3 -23.15 -44.84 30.58
C ILE A 3 -22.22 -44.49 29.41
N GLU A 4 -22.74 -44.29 28.25
CA GLU A 4 -21.95 -43.85 27.10
C GLU A 4 -21.70 -42.35 27.23
N LEU A 5 -20.48 -42.02 27.63
CA LEU A 5 -20.01 -40.64 27.74
C LEU A 5 -19.45 -40.21 26.39
N ARG A 6 -20.05 -39.20 25.78
CA ARG A 6 -19.52 -38.58 24.58
C ARG A 6 -18.95 -37.19 24.93
N LEU A 7 -17.68 -36.97 24.62
CA LEU A 7 -16.97 -35.73 24.81
C LEU A 7 -16.62 -35.14 23.45
N THR A 8 -16.96 -33.86 23.24
CA THR A 8 -16.52 -33.06 22.09
C THR A 8 -15.80 -31.80 22.58
N SER A 9 -14.82 -31.34 21.84
CA SER A 9 -14.06 -30.12 22.15
C SER A 9 -13.95 -29.28 20.89
N GLU A 10 -14.33 -28.02 20.99
CA GLU A 10 -14.20 -27.00 19.94
C GLU A 10 -13.13 -26.00 20.36
N ARG A 11 -12.12 -25.80 19.53
CA ARG A 11 -11.19 -24.70 19.70
C ARG A 11 -11.86 -23.41 19.20
N ILE A 12 -12.06 -22.44 20.09
CA ILE A 12 -12.87 -21.25 19.79
C ILE A 12 -12.05 -19.96 19.69
N ASP A 13 -10.89 -19.89 20.32
CA ASP A 13 -9.92 -18.80 20.21
C ASP A 13 -10.58 -17.40 20.14
N ASP A 14 -10.29 -16.63 19.09
CA ASP A 14 -10.72 -15.26 18.87
C ASP A 14 -12.03 -15.14 18.04
N PHE A 15 -12.52 -16.24 17.44
CA PHE A 15 -13.66 -16.09 16.52
C PHE A 15 -14.99 -15.68 17.19
N PRO A 16 -15.28 -15.96 18.48
CA PRO A 16 -16.42 -15.36 19.18
C PRO A 16 -16.38 -13.83 19.21
N LEU A 17 -15.20 -13.26 19.49
CA LEU A 17 -14.97 -11.81 19.46
C LEU A 17 -15.17 -11.26 18.04
N LEU A 18 -14.65 -11.94 17.02
CA LEU A 18 -14.78 -11.53 15.62
C LEU A 18 -16.24 -11.54 15.16
N LEU A 19 -16.98 -12.62 15.44
CA LEU A 19 -18.41 -12.73 15.10
C LEU A 19 -19.23 -11.64 15.83
N ALA A 20 -19.00 -11.42 17.12
CA ALA A 20 -19.71 -10.37 17.88
C ALA A 20 -19.42 -8.98 17.30
N THR A 21 -18.18 -8.72 16.85
CA THR A 21 -17.82 -7.45 16.21
C THR A 21 -18.55 -7.29 14.87
N MET A 22 -18.63 -8.33 14.06
CA MET A 22 -19.32 -8.31 12.77
C MET A 22 -20.85 -8.16 12.94
N GLN A 23 -21.43 -8.82 13.94
CA GLN A 23 -22.85 -8.62 14.28
C GLN A 23 -23.15 -7.19 14.76
N ARG A 24 -22.27 -6.59 15.58
CA ARG A 24 -22.39 -5.19 15.99
C ARG A 24 -22.38 -4.22 14.81
N LEU A 25 -21.71 -4.58 13.72
CA LEU A 25 -21.72 -3.84 12.46
C LEU A 25 -22.89 -4.21 11.55
N ASP A 26 -23.79 -5.07 11.98
CA ASP A 26 -24.92 -5.56 11.19
C ASP A 26 -24.46 -6.18 9.84
N LEU A 27 -23.23 -6.73 9.81
CA LEU A 27 -22.61 -7.20 8.58
C LEU A 27 -23.44 -8.28 7.85
N PRO A 28 -23.99 -9.32 8.53
CA PRO A 28 -24.79 -10.32 7.85
C PRO A 28 -26.01 -9.72 7.14
N ALA A 29 -26.74 -8.80 7.81
CA ALA A 29 -27.93 -8.18 7.25
C ALA A 29 -27.60 -7.18 6.12
N ILE A 30 -26.51 -6.43 6.23
CA ILE A 30 -26.01 -5.56 5.16
C ILE A 30 -25.70 -6.40 3.91
N LEU A 31 -24.98 -7.51 4.07
CA LEU A 31 -24.66 -8.40 2.96
C LEU A 31 -25.93 -9.03 2.36
N ASP A 32 -26.87 -9.50 3.18
CA ASP A 32 -28.11 -10.11 2.71
C ASP A 32 -29.01 -9.15 1.94
N ARG A 33 -29.00 -7.87 2.28
CA ARG A 33 -29.76 -6.84 1.58
C ARG A 33 -29.32 -6.69 0.12
N HIS A 34 -28.03 -6.86 -0.15
CA HIS A 34 -27.44 -6.62 -1.47
C HIS A 34 -27.02 -7.90 -2.22
N LEU A 35 -26.92 -9.04 -1.52
CA LEU A 35 -26.62 -10.33 -2.13
C LEU A 35 -27.92 -11.11 -2.37
N ALA A 36 -28.61 -10.80 -3.44
CA ALA A 36 -29.93 -11.34 -3.74
C ALA A 36 -30.02 -12.86 -3.53
N ARG A 37 -31.01 -13.30 -2.73
CA ARG A 37 -31.30 -14.71 -2.51
C ARG A 37 -32.11 -15.26 -3.70
N HIS A 38 -31.72 -16.44 -4.20
CA HIS A 38 -32.58 -17.15 -5.17
C HIS A 38 -33.77 -17.78 -4.43
N GLY A 39 -34.97 -17.72 -5.01
CA GLY A 39 -36.18 -18.22 -4.34
C GLY A 39 -36.13 -19.71 -3.90
N LEU A 40 -35.31 -20.51 -4.56
CA LEU A 40 -35.10 -21.94 -4.23
C LEU A 40 -33.88 -22.18 -3.32
N GLN A 41 -33.23 -21.14 -2.85
CA GLN A 41 -32.06 -21.31 -1.98
C GLN A 41 -32.46 -21.86 -0.63
N GLN A 42 -31.90 -23.01 -0.27
CA GLN A 42 -32.00 -23.62 1.05
C GLN A 42 -30.78 -23.33 1.90
N GLY A 43 -30.90 -23.49 3.23
CA GLY A 43 -29.84 -23.27 4.19
C GLY A 43 -29.62 -21.80 4.50
N LEU A 44 -28.41 -21.46 4.93
CA LEU A 44 -28.02 -20.12 5.36
C LEU A 44 -28.11 -19.09 4.23
N SER A 45 -28.39 -17.85 4.62
CA SER A 45 -28.30 -16.69 3.74
C SER A 45 -26.85 -16.40 3.31
N TRP A 46 -26.69 -15.68 2.19
CA TRP A 46 -25.34 -15.34 1.69
C TRP A 46 -24.56 -14.45 2.64
N GLY A 47 -25.25 -13.56 3.36
CA GLY A 47 -24.64 -12.70 4.36
C GLY A 47 -24.06 -13.50 5.52
N TRP A 48 -24.79 -14.49 6.04
CA TRP A 48 -24.27 -15.35 7.08
C TRP A 48 -23.13 -16.25 6.60
N ILE A 49 -23.24 -16.83 5.39
CA ILE A 49 -22.13 -17.62 4.82
C ILE A 49 -20.86 -16.78 4.69
N ALA A 50 -20.97 -15.57 4.14
CA ALA A 50 -19.83 -14.66 3.99
C ALA A 50 -19.25 -14.24 5.35
N THR A 51 -20.10 -13.93 6.34
CA THR A 51 -19.67 -13.49 7.68
C THR A 51 -18.95 -14.60 8.44
N ILE A 52 -19.46 -15.83 8.42
CA ILE A 52 -18.83 -16.98 9.08
C ILE A 52 -17.52 -17.34 8.36
N TRP A 53 -17.50 -17.30 7.02
CA TRP A 53 -16.25 -17.49 6.28
C TRP A 53 -15.21 -16.40 6.60
N LEU A 54 -15.63 -15.16 6.74
CA LEU A 54 -14.76 -14.06 7.13
C LEU A 54 -14.17 -14.28 8.54
N ALA A 55 -14.97 -14.79 9.49
CA ALA A 55 -14.49 -15.17 10.81
C ALA A 55 -13.41 -16.27 10.72
N HIS A 56 -13.62 -17.29 9.89
CA HIS A 56 -12.62 -18.31 9.60
C HIS A 56 -11.33 -17.70 9.04
N ILE A 57 -11.44 -16.83 8.02
CA ILE A 57 -10.26 -16.18 7.41
C ILE A 57 -9.45 -15.43 8.45
N LEU A 58 -10.09 -14.63 9.28
CA LEU A 58 -9.43 -13.79 10.28
C LEU A 58 -8.83 -14.61 11.42
N SER A 59 -9.53 -15.65 11.88
CA SER A 59 -9.09 -16.49 12.98
C SER A 59 -8.00 -17.48 12.56
N GLN A 60 -8.11 -18.07 11.37
CA GLN A 60 -7.18 -19.12 10.91
C GLN A 60 -6.06 -18.58 10.00
N GLY A 61 -6.13 -17.32 9.56
CA GLY A 61 -5.20 -16.76 8.58
C GLY A 61 -5.27 -17.46 7.22
N ASP A 62 -6.42 -18.02 6.86
CA ASP A 62 -6.59 -18.84 5.65
C ASP A 62 -7.84 -18.48 4.88
N HIS A 63 -7.69 -17.89 3.70
CA HIS A 63 -8.82 -17.53 2.83
C HIS A 63 -9.23 -18.65 1.84
N ARG A 64 -8.55 -19.80 1.83
CA ARG A 64 -8.91 -20.92 0.95
C ARG A 64 -10.29 -21.45 1.30
N LYS A 65 -11.06 -21.84 0.28
CA LYS A 65 -12.42 -22.34 0.45
C LYS A 65 -12.47 -23.73 1.06
N LEU A 66 -11.50 -24.59 0.71
CA LEU A 66 -11.52 -26.01 1.04
C LEU A 66 -11.59 -26.32 2.57
N PRO A 67 -10.82 -25.64 3.46
CA PRO A 67 -10.86 -25.96 4.89
C PRO A 67 -12.11 -25.46 5.62
N VAL A 68 -12.87 -24.54 5.04
CA VAL A 68 -14.00 -23.86 5.71
C VAL A 68 -15.09 -24.86 6.13
N GLN A 69 -15.45 -25.79 5.25
CA GLN A 69 -16.47 -26.82 5.53
C GLN A 69 -16.10 -27.67 6.74
N ALA A 70 -14.84 -28.14 6.81
CA ALA A 70 -14.35 -28.94 7.94
C ALA A 70 -14.28 -28.12 9.24
N TRP A 71 -13.87 -26.86 9.15
CA TRP A 71 -13.82 -25.96 10.31
C TRP A 71 -15.22 -25.67 10.87
N VAL A 72 -16.22 -25.39 10.01
CA VAL A 72 -17.61 -25.19 10.43
C VAL A 72 -18.19 -26.44 11.10
N ARG A 73 -17.86 -27.63 10.60
CA ARG A 73 -18.27 -28.89 11.26
C ARG A 73 -17.68 -29.02 12.67
N GLN A 74 -16.44 -28.56 12.87
CA GLN A 74 -15.77 -28.62 14.16
C GLN A 74 -16.22 -27.52 15.14
N ALA A 75 -16.59 -26.33 14.66
CA ALA A 75 -16.96 -25.18 15.47
C ALA A 75 -18.48 -24.91 15.49
N GLY A 76 -19.29 -25.89 15.07
CA GLY A 76 -20.71 -25.71 14.79
C GLY A 76 -21.54 -25.27 15.99
N GLU A 77 -21.32 -25.85 17.17
CA GLU A 77 -22.04 -25.51 18.40
C GLU A 77 -21.73 -24.05 18.80
N THR A 78 -20.47 -23.68 18.76
CA THR A 78 -20.03 -22.31 19.07
C THR A 78 -20.62 -21.30 18.12
N ILE A 79 -20.59 -21.58 16.80
CA ILE A 79 -21.17 -20.69 15.79
C ILE A 79 -22.68 -20.48 16.03
N LEU A 80 -23.43 -21.57 16.22
CA LEU A 80 -24.87 -21.50 16.49
C LEU A 80 -25.19 -20.64 17.71
N ARG A 81 -24.47 -20.84 18.80
CA ARG A 81 -24.72 -20.12 20.05
C ARG A 81 -24.39 -18.64 19.98
N ILE A 82 -23.31 -18.26 19.33
CA ILE A 82 -22.92 -16.84 19.19
C ILE A 82 -23.84 -16.13 18.20
N THR A 83 -24.21 -16.78 17.11
CA THR A 83 -24.99 -16.14 16.05
C THR A 83 -26.48 -16.15 16.33
N GLY A 84 -26.96 -17.04 17.19
CA GLY A 84 -28.39 -17.26 17.41
C GLY A 84 -29.11 -17.89 16.22
N LEU A 85 -28.37 -18.47 15.28
CA LEU A 85 -28.95 -19.16 14.13
C LEU A 85 -29.70 -20.41 14.58
N SER A 86 -30.88 -20.68 13.97
CA SER A 86 -31.69 -21.86 14.28
C SER A 86 -31.11 -23.16 13.74
N ALA A 87 -30.30 -23.09 12.69
CA ALA A 87 -29.65 -24.25 12.07
C ALA A 87 -28.37 -23.82 11.35
N LEU A 88 -27.40 -24.71 11.36
CA LEU A 88 -26.12 -24.58 10.67
C LEU A 88 -25.72 -25.96 10.16
N THR A 89 -25.34 -26.06 8.90
CA THR A 89 -24.78 -27.29 8.34
C THR A 89 -23.46 -27.00 7.63
N GLU A 90 -22.54 -27.94 7.68
CA GLU A 90 -21.27 -27.83 6.92
C GLU A 90 -21.50 -27.74 5.40
N TRP A 91 -22.65 -28.23 4.91
CA TRP A 91 -23.05 -28.16 3.50
C TRP A 91 -23.39 -26.74 3.03
N ASP A 92 -23.58 -25.80 3.95
CA ASP A 92 -23.72 -24.39 3.63
C ASP A 92 -22.38 -23.77 3.18
N PHE A 93 -21.25 -24.44 3.43
CA PHE A 93 -19.88 -23.96 3.18
C PHE A 93 -19.09 -24.82 2.19
N THR A 94 -19.79 -25.48 1.27
CA THR A 94 -19.11 -26.19 0.16
C THR A 94 -18.35 -25.20 -0.73
N ASP A 95 -17.32 -25.69 -1.43
CA ASP A 95 -16.51 -24.89 -2.36
C ASP A 95 -17.38 -24.13 -3.37
N ASP A 96 -18.42 -24.77 -3.90
CA ASP A 96 -19.37 -24.17 -4.85
C ASP A 96 -20.17 -23.02 -4.22
N ARG A 97 -20.65 -23.18 -2.99
CA ARG A 97 -21.41 -22.13 -2.30
C ARG A 97 -20.53 -20.93 -1.97
N LEU A 98 -19.31 -21.16 -1.52
CA LEU A 98 -18.31 -20.09 -1.30
C LEU A 98 -17.94 -19.42 -2.62
N ALA A 99 -17.82 -20.16 -3.72
CA ALA A 99 -17.59 -19.58 -5.04
C ALA A 99 -18.78 -18.71 -5.52
N ILE A 100 -20.02 -19.06 -5.16
CA ILE A 100 -21.20 -18.21 -5.43
C ILE A 100 -21.13 -16.92 -4.62
N VAL A 101 -20.72 -16.96 -3.35
CA VAL A 101 -20.51 -15.75 -2.53
C VAL A 101 -19.52 -14.80 -3.23
N LEU A 102 -18.37 -15.31 -3.67
CA LEU A 102 -17.39 -14.47 -4.39
C LEU A 102 -17.95 -13.86 -5.66
N ARG A 103 -18.66 -14.66 -6.47
CA ARG A 103 -19.31 -14.16 -7.69
C ARG A 103 -20.31 -13.04 -7.41
N ARG A 104 -21.07 -13.15 -6.33
CA ARG A 104 -22.02 -12.10 -5.94
C ARG A 104 -21.32 -10.84 -5.43
N LEU A 105 -20.28 -11.01 -4.64
CA LEU A 105 -19.45 -9.89 -4.17
C LEU A 105 -18.67 -9.20 -5.30
N SER A 106 -18.46 -9.87 -6.44
CA SER A 106 -17.82 -9.27 -7.60
C SER A 106 -18.73 -8.36 -8.42
N HIS A 107 -20.02 -8.38 -8.18
CA HIS A 107 -20.98 -7.56 -8.93
C HIS A 107 -20.83 -6.07 -8.55
N PRO A 108 -20.48 -5.17 -9.48
CA PRO A 108 -20.08 -3.80 -9.13
C PRO A 108 -21.16 -3.02 -8.36
N ALA A 109 -22.43 -3.10 -8.79
CA ALA A 109 -23.52 -2.37 -8.14
C ALA A 109 -23.81 -2.91 -6.73
N ALA A 110 -23.80 -4.25 -6.55
CA ALA A 110 -24.00 -4.87 -5.24
C ALA A 110 -22.85 -4.52 -4.30
N TRP A 111 -21.61 -4.57 -4.79
CA TRP A 111 -20.44 -4.21 -4.00
C TRP A 111 -20.46 -2.73 -3.58
N ALA A 112 -20.75 -1.81 -4.49
CA ALA A 112 -20.87 -0.38 -4.19
C ALA A 112 -21.93 -0.12 -3.09
N ALA A 113 -23.09 -0.78 -3.16
CA ALA A 113 -24.14 -0.65 -2.17
C ALA A 113 -23.73 -1.24 -0.79
N ILE A 114 -23.04 -2.40 -0.79
CA ILE A 114 -22.48 -3.00 0.44
C ILE A 114 -21.46 -2.03 1.09
N GLU A 115 -20.53 -1.47 0.32
CA GLU A 115 -19.55 -0.53 0.87
C GLU A 115 -20.19 0.73 1.42
N THR A 116 -21.21 1.25 0.73
CA THR A 116 -21.95 2.43 1.20
C THR A 116 -22.63 2.15 2.53
N ASP A 117 -23.41 1.07 2.64
CA ASP A 117 -24.13 0.73 3.87
C ASP A 117 -23.15 0.40 5.02
N LEU A 118 -22.12 -0.40 4.72
CA LEU A 118 -21.11 -0.78 5.72
C LEU A 118 -20.30 0.43 6.18
N GLY A 119 -19.86 1.28 5.25
CA GLY A 119 -19.11 2.49 5.56
C GLY A 119 -19.91 3.44 6.45
N ARG A 120 -21.15 3.77 6.07
CA ARG A 120 -22.07 4.59 6.87
C ARG A 120 -22.31 4.00 8.25
N ASN A 121 -22.50 2.68 8.33
CA ASN A 121 -22.72 2.00 9.60
C ASN A 121 -21.48 2.05 10.51
N ILE A 122 -20.28 1.85 9.94
CA ILE A 122 -19.02 1.98 10.67
C ILE A 122 -18.87 3.40 11.24
N LEU A 123 -19.06 4.43 10.40
CA LEU A 123 -18.96 5.83 10.82
C LEU A 123 -19.92 6.11 11.99
N ARG A 124 -21.17 5.64 11.91
CA ARG A 124 -22.20 5.80 12.94
C ARG A 124 -21.86 5.04 14.23
N VAL A 125 -21.55 3.75 14.15
CA VAL A 125 -21.32 2.86 15.31
C VAL A 125 -20.10 3.30 16.12
N TYR A 126 -19.04 3.70 15.44
CA TYR A 126 -17.79 4.11 16.09
C TYR A 126 -17.66 5.62 16.25
N LYS A 127 -18.69 6.40 15.87
CA LYS A 127 -18.74 7.87 15.96
C LYS A 127 -17.50 8.50 15.35
N LEU A 128 -17.19 8.11 14.11
CA LEU A 128 -16.05 8.64 13.37
C LEU A 128 -16.48 9.93 12.66
N THR A 129 -15.63 10.94 12.73
CA THR A 129 -15.80 12.20 11.99
C THR A 129 -14.83 12.22 10.83
N PRO A 130 -15.29 12.03 9.58
CA PRO A 130 -14.42 12.06 8.42
C PRO A 130 -13.94 13.49 8.13
N GLU A 131 -12.62 13.68 8.08
CA GLU A 131 -11.99 14.94 7.67
C GLU A 131 -11.07 14.75 6.46
N ARG A 132 -10.44 13.58 6.37
CA ARG A 132 -9.47 13.26 5.31
C ARG A 132 -9.66 11.85 4.80
N VAL A 133 -9.51 11.70 3.48
CA VAL A 133 -9.51 10.40 2.81
C VAL A 133 -8.28 10.30 1.92
N ARG A 134 -7.53 9.24 2.09
CA ARG A 134 -6.33 8.95 1.30
C ARG A 134 -6.65 7.96 0.20
N LEU A 135 -6.19 8.26 -1.02
CA LEU A 135 -6.40 7.41 -2.20
C LEU A 135 -5.06 6.92 -2.73
N ASP A 136 -4.93 5.62 -2.89
CA ASP A 136 -3.73 5.04 -3.53
C ASP A 136 -4.08 3.71 -4.21
N PRO A 137 -3.59 3.45 -5.44
CA PRO A 137 -3.68 2.16 -6.08
C PRO A 137 -2.52 1.25 -5.68
N THR A 138 -2.82 -0.03 -5.47
CA THR A 138 -1.80 -1.07 -5.32
C THR A 138 -1.99 -2.18 -6.34
N THR A 139 -0.97 -3.04 -6.53
CA THR A 139 -1.02 -4.19 -7.42
C THR A 139 -1.00 -5.48 -6.62
N VAL A 140 -1.66 -6.53 -7.10
CA VAL A 140 -1.63 -7.88 -6.54
C VAL A 140 -1.27 -8.83 -7.65
N SER A 141 -0.19 -9.59 -7.48
CA SER A 141 0.36 -10.49 -8.48
C SER A 141 -0.28 -11.87 -8.43
N GLY A 142 -0.25 -12.62 -9.55
CA GLY A 142 -0.74 -13.99 -9.58
C GLY A 142 -0.16 -14.82 -10.73
N TYR A 143 -0.08 -16.12 -10.52
CA TYR A 143 0.38 -17.09 -11.51
C TYR A 143 -0.77 -17.45 -12.46
N HIS A 144 -1.07 -16.56 -13.39
CA HIS A 144 -2.19 -16.69 -14.32
C HIS A 144 -1.73 -16.69 -15.77
N ALA A 145 -2.32 -17.54 -16.58
CA ALA A 145 -2.09 -17.53 -18.02
C ALA A 145 -2.58 -16.22 -18.67
N GLY A 146 -3.62 -15.61 -18.11
CA GLY A 146 -4.25 -14.38 -18.58
C GLY A 146 -4.85 -14.51 -19.99
N THR A 147 -5.92 -13.79 -20.24
CA THR A 147 -6.50 -13.56 -21.57
C THR A 147 -6.32 -12.10 -21.95
N ALA A 148 -6.45 -11.77 -23.22
CA ALA A 148 -6.29 -10.38 -23.68
C ALA A 148 -7.27 -9.40 -23.02
N GLU A 149 -8.47 -9.88 -22.68
CA GLU A 149 -9.55 -9.09 -22.08
C GLU A 149 -9.72 -9.36 -20.56
N GLY A 150 -8.90 -10.24 -19.97
CA GLY A 150 -9.01 -10.62 -18.56
C GLY A 150 -8.44 -9.57 -17.62
N MET A 151 -8.75 -9.70 -16.32
CA MET A 151 -8.26 -8.81 -15.27
C MET A 151 -6.74 -8.92 -15.05
N PHE A 152 -6.16 -10.12 -15.23
CA PHE A 152 -4.73 -10.35 -15.06
C PHE A 152 -3.94 -9.91 -16.28
N GLN A 153 -3.28 -8.77 -16.17
CA GLN A 153 -2.45 -8.18 -17.23
C GLN A 153 -1.05 -7.87 -16.72
N PHE A 154 -0.09 -7.83 -17.64
CA PHE A 154 1.21 -7.23 -17.35
C PHE A 154 1.03 -5.71 -17.28
N GLY A 155 1.60 -5.09 -16.26
CA GLY A 155 1.55 -3.66 -16.04
C GLY A 155 2.76 -3.19 -15.25
N HIS A 156 2.75 -1.94 -14.83
CA HIS A 156 3.79 -1.43 -13.93
C HIS A 156 3.58 -2.05 -12.54
N SER A 157 4.34 -3.11 -12.25
CA SER A 157 4.30 -3.79 -10.95
C SER A 157 5.23 -3.11 -9.96
N LYS A 158 4.75 -2.94 -8.73
CA LYS A 158 5.57 -2.51 -7.58
C LYS A 158 6.30 -3.70 -6.93
N ASP A 159 5.81 -4.93 -7.16
CA ASP A 159 6.28 -6.15 -6.50
C ASP A 159 7.13 -7.02 -7.45
N ASP A 160 6.50 -7.69 -8.44
CA ASP A 160 7.18 -8.56 -9.40
C ASP A 160 6.75 -8.24 -10.85
N PRO A 161 7.61 -7.60 -11.67
CA PRO A 161 7.29 -7.26 -13.04
C PRO A 161 7.20 -8.48 -13.99
N THR A 162 7.59 -9.66 -13.55
CA THR A 162 7.54 -10.91 -14.35
C THR A 162 6.19 -11.61 -14.25
N LEU A 163 5.36 -11.22 -13.27
CA LEU A 163 4.04 -11.79 -13.05
C LEU A 163 2.93 -10.86 -13.58
N ARG A 164 1.83 -11.48 -14.00
CA ARG A 164 0.59 -10.75 -14.27
C ARG A 164 -0.03 -10.32 -12.95
N GLN A 165 -0.75 -9.21 -12.98
CA GLN A 165 -1.31 -8.59 -11.80
C GLN A 165 -2.75 -8.11 -12.05
N VAL A 166 -3.47 -7.86 -10.97
CA VAL A 166 -4.64 -6.99 -10.93
C VAL A 166 -4.28 -5.72 -10.17
N LYS A 167 -5.00 -4.65 -10.41
CA LYS A 167 -4.82 -3.39 -9.69
C LYS A 167 -6.00 -3.16 -8.76
N VAL A 168 -5.72 -2.69 -7.55
CA VAL A 168 -6.71 -2.42 -6.51
C VAL A 168 -6.57 -0.95 -6.09
N MET A 169 -7.56 -0.14 -6.44
CA MET A 169 -7.69 1.23 -5.94
C MET A 169 -8.39 1.20 -4.58
N VAL A 170 -7.81 1.88 -3.61
CA VAL A 170 -8.38 1.99 -2.25
C VAL A 170 -8.52 3.47 -1.89
N ALA A 171 -9.66 3.81 -1.30
CA ALA A 171 -9.84 5.05 -0.58
C ALA A 171 -10.00 4.73 0.92
N ALA A 172 -9.12 5.27 1.75
CA ALA A 172 -9.06 4.98 3.18
C ALA A 172 -9.22 6.23 4.02
N LEU A 173 -10.01 6.14 5.09
CA LEU A 173 -10.21 7.21 6.06
C LEU A 173 -8.96 7.43 6.91
N ASP A 174 -8.42 8.64 6.90
CA ASP A 174 -7.34 9.07 7.78
C ASP A 174 -7.89 9.55 9.16
N PRO A 175 -7.11 9.42 10.24
CA PRO A 175 -5.78 8.80 10.34
C PRO A 175 -5.80 7.30 10.62
N LEU A 176 -6.92 6.62 10.40
CA LEU A 176 -7.07 5.19 10.71
C LEU A 176 -6.44 4.28 9.65
N GLY A 177 -6.38 4.73 8.39
CA GLY A 177 -6.14 3.87 7.24
C GLY A 177 -7.30 2.88 7.01
N LEU A 178 -8.52 3.24 7.41
CA LEU A 178 -9.72 2.40 7.28
C LEU A 178 -10.24 2.42 5.85
N PRO A 179 -10.22 1.32 5.09
CA PRO A 179 -10.77 1.30 3.74
C PRO A 179 -12.26 1.66 3.75
N LEU A 180 -12.66 2.63 2.95
CA LEU A 180 -14.05 2.98 2.66
C LEU A 180 -14.47 2.42 1.30
N VAL A 181 -13.61 2.58 0.30
CA VAL A 181 -13.83 2.15 -1.08
C VAL A 181 -12.70 1.24 -1.53
N THR A 182 -13.06 0.16 -2.21
CA THR A 182 -12.13 -0.77 -2.84
C THR A 182 -12.63 -1.08 -4.25
N GLN A 183 -11.78 -0.85 -5.26
CA GLN A 183 -12.10 -1.11 -6.65
C GLN A 183 -11.01 -1.94 -7.30
N VAL A 184 -11.39 -3.08 -7.85
CA VAL A 184 -10.46 -3.97 -8.57
C VAL A 184 -10.59 -3.72 -10.06
N VAL A 185 -9.45 -3.50 -10.73
CA VAL A 185 -9.39 -3.25 -12.17
C VAL A 185 -8.28 -4.08 -12.82
N ALA A 186 -8.27 -4.13 -14.16
CA ALA A 186 -7.23 -4.83 -14.90
C ALA A 186 -5.83 -4.30 -14.57
N GLY A 187 -4.86 -5.21 -14.50
CA GLY A 187 -3.50 -4.89 -14.05
C GLY A 187 -2.73 -3.88 -14.92
N ASN A 188 -3.16 -3.68 -16.17
CA ASN A 188 -2.61 -2.68 -17.09
C ASN A 188 -3.39 -1.35 -17.10
N ALA A 189 -4.44 -1.21 -16.30
CA ALA A 189 -5.20 0.04 -16.22
C ALA A 189 -4.29 1.20 -15.79
N ALA A 190 -4.47 2.38 -16.41
CA ALA A 190 -3.81 3.61 -15.96
C ALA A 190 -4.32 4.01 -14.57
N ASP A 191 -3.47 4.67 -13.76
CA ASP A 191 -3.85 5.08 -12.41
C ASP A 191 -4.76 6.31 -12.42
N ASP A 192 -4.43 7.30 -13.26
CA ASP A 192 -5.12 8.61 -13.29
C ASP A 192 -6.66 8.51 -13.37
N PRO A 193 -7.27 7.65 -14.23
CA PRO A 193 -8.73 7.53 -14.33
C PRO A 193 -9.41 6.89 -13.12
N LEU A 194 -8.66 6.31 -12.18
CA LEU A 194 -9.22 5.61 -11.02
C LEU A 194 -9.63 6.57 -9.89
N TYR A 195 -9.07 7.79 -9.87
CA TYR A 195 -9.28 8.72 -8.77
C TYR A 195 -10.69 9.29 -8.74
N VAL A 196 -11.21 9.80 -9.85
CA VAL A 196 -12.55 10.41 -9.92
C VAL A 196 -13.64 9.41 -9.49
N PRO A 197 -13.72 8.17 -10.03
CA PRO A 197 -14.69 7.19 -9.55
C PRO A 197 -14.55 6.83 -8.07
N ALA A 198 -13.32 6.82 -7.53
CA ALA A 198 -13.09 6.54 -6.12
C ALA A 198 -13.58 7.69 -5.23
N VAL A 199 -13.36 8.95 -5.64
CA VAL A 199 -13.90 10.15 -4.98
C VAL A 199 -15.43 10.10 -4.95
N ASP A 200 -16.08 9.85 -6.10
CA ASP A 200 -17.54 9.79 -6.19
C ASP A 200 -18.13 8.71 -5.28
N ARG A 201 -17.48 7.56 -5.18
CA ARG A 201 -17.91 6.50 -4.26
C ARG A 201 -17.71 6.85 -2.80
N VAL A 202 -16.63 7.56 -2.44
CA VAL A 202 -16.43 8.08 -1.07
C VAL A 202 -17.56 9.03 -0.70
N LEU A 203 -17.95 9.92 -1.62
CA LEU A 203 -19.03 10.88 -1.40
C LEU A 203 -20.43 10.25 -1.32
N GLN A 204 -20.58 8.98 -1.74
CA GLN A 204 -21.80 8.20 -1.44
C GLN A 204 -21.83 7.69 0.00
N ILE A 205 -20.68 7.59 0.66
CA ILE A 205 -20.55 7.10 2.04
C ILE A 205 -20.56 8.26 3.03
N ILE A 206 -19.84 9.34 2.71
CA ILE A 206 -19.62 10.50 3.56
C ILE A 206 -20.42 11.67 3.01
N ASP A 207 -21.35 12.16 3.81
CA ASP A 207 -22.10 13.37 3.49
C ASP A 207 -21.34 14.63 3.97
N GLY A 208 -21.51 15.76 3.29
CA GLY A 208 -20.94 17.07 3.66
C GLY A 208 -19.98 17.65 2.63
N PHE A 209 -19.26 18.70 3.03
CA PHE A 209 -18.32 19.44 2.18
C PHE A 209 -16.98 19.62 2.89
N GLY A 210 -15.95 20.02 2.15
CA GLY A 210 -14.64 20.35 2.71
C GLY A 210 -13.78 19.13 3.08
N LEU A 211 -14.17 17.92 2.67
CA LEU A 211 -13.36 16.71 2.87
C LEU A 211 -12.04 16.84 2.11
N LEU A 212 -10.92 16.57 2.78
CA LEU A 212 -9.58 16.61 2.18
C LEU A 212 -9.21 15.25 1.57
N PHE A 213 -9.10 15.20 0.25
CA PHE A 213 -8.56 14.04 -0.47
C PHE A 213 -7.04 14.14 -0.61
N VAL A 214 -6.33 13.10 -0.19
CA VAL A 214 -4.87 13.01 -0.26
C VAL A 214 -4.49 11.86 -1.16
N GLY A 215 -3.57 12.07 -2.11
CA GLY A 215 -3.12 11.02 -3.01
C GLY A 215 -1.73 11.27 -3.56
N ASP A 216 -1.25 10.34 -4.39
CA ASP A 216 0.05 10.45 -5.05
C ASP A 216 0.03 11.44 -6.24
N CYS A 217 1.14 11.53 -6.97
CA CYS A 217 1.26 12.44 -8.11
C CYS A 217 0.28 12.14 -9.27
N LYS A 218 -0.35 10.97 -9.32
CA LYS A 218 -1.36 10.64 -10.32
C LYS A 218 -2.69 11.35 -10.05
N MET A 219 -3.00 11.59 -8.77
CA MET A 219 -4.14 12.41 -8.38
C MET A 219 -3.99 13.88 -8.83
N SER A 220 -2.76 14.34 -9.14
CA SER A 220 -2.53 15.71 -9.60
C SER A 220 -3.03 16.03 -11.01
N ALA A 221 -3.58 15.06 -11.74
CA ALA A 221 -4.22 15.30 -13.02
C ALA A 221 -5.24 16.45 -12.92
N LEU A 222 -5.20 17.37 -13.88
CA LEU A 222 -6.01 18.58 -13.83
C LEU A 222 -7.52 18.28 -13.71
N ALA A 223 -7.99 17.25 -14.44
CA ALA A 223 -9.39 16.83 -14.39
C ALA A 223 -9.80 16.33 -12.99
N THR A 224 -8.94 15.58 -12.30
CA THR A 224 -9.20 15.09 -10.94
C THR A 224 -9.29 16.24 -9.94
N ARG A 225 -8.35 17.18 -10.00
CA ARG A 225 -8.35 18.38 -9.13
C ARG A 225 -9.57 19.27 -9.37
N ALA A 226 -9.93 19.46 -10.65
CA ALA A 226 -11.12 20.21 -11.05
C ALA A 226 -12.40 19.56 -10.51
N HIS A 227 -12.53 18.25 -10.64
CA HIS A 227 -13.67 17.49 -10.14
C HIS A 227 -13.84 17.65 -8.61
N ILE A 228 -12.76 17.45 -7.84
CA ILE A 228 -12.79 17.61 -6.38
C ILE A 228 -13.15 19.06 -5.99
N ALA A 229 -12.52 20.05 -6.63
CA ALA A 229 -12.78 21.46 -6.35
C ALA A 229 -14.21 21.88 -6.71
N HIS A 230 -14.74 21.41 -7.84
CA HIS A 230 -16.11 21.66 -8.30
C HIS A 230 -17.15 21.14 -7.30
N LEU A 231 -16.89 19.98 -6.70
CA LEU A 231 -17.72 19.39 -5.66
C LEU A 231 -17.53 20.01 -4.25
N GLN A 232 -16.81 21.15 -4.15
CA GLN A 232 -16.53 21.88 -2.90
C GLN A 232 -15.77 21.05 -1.86
N HIS A 233 -14.90 20.15 -2.32
CA HIS A 233 -13.97 19.40 -1.51
C HIS A 233 -12.53 19.88 -1.73
N GLN A 234 -11.62 19.38 -0.90
CA GLN A 234 -10.23 19.78 -0.91
C GLN A 234 -9.34 18.61 -1.36
N TYR A 235 -8.18 18.94 -1.88
CA TYR A 235 -7.16 17.94 -2.24
C TYR A 235 -5.78 18.36 -1.78
N LEU A 236 -4.90 17.36 -1.61
CA LEU A 236 -3.47 17.52 -1.39
C LEU A 236 -2.73 16.41 -2.13
N CYS A 237 -1.89 16.77 -3.09
CA CYS A 237 -1.07 15.82 -3.82
C CYS A 237 0.22 16.46 -4.34
N PRO A 238 1.30 15.68 -4.55
CA PRO A 238 2.48 16.17 -5.24
C PRO A 238 2.19 16.36 -6.73
N LEU A 239 2.75 17.40 -7.34
CA LEU A 239 2.73 17.56 -8.79
C LEU A 239 3.64 16.53 -9.45
N ALA A 240 3.18 15.97 -10.57
CA ALA A 240 4.03 15.14 -11.42
C ALA A 240 5.13 16.00 -12.05
N LEU A 241 6.40 15.62 -11.86
CA LEU A 241 7.56 16.35 -12.39
C LEU A 241 7.80 15.98 -13.86
N THR A 242 6.83 16.33 -14.72
CA THR A 242 6.87 16.08 -16.17
C THR A 242 6.50 17.35 -16.93
N GLY A 243 6.97 17.49 -18.16
CA GLY A 243 6.64 18.61 -19.02
C GLY A 243 6.98 19.98 -18.40
N GLU A 244 6.03 20.91 -18.44
CA GLU A 244 6.16 22.28 -17.92
C GLU A 244 6.41 22.31 -16.41
N THR A 245 5.76 21.43 -15.65
CA THR A 245 5.92 21.40 -14.18
C THR A 245 7.37 21.16 -13.75
N ALA A 246 8.13 20.37 -14.52
CA ALA A 246 9.54 20.15 -14.21
C ALA A 246 10.38 21.42 -14.43
N GLN A 247 10.03 22.24 -15.40
CA GLN A 247 10.69 23.54 -15.66
C GLN A 247 10.27 24.59 -14.63
N ASP A 248 8.98 24.65 -14.33
CA ASP A 248 8.43 25.54 -13.31
C ASP A 248 9.08 25.28 -11.94
N LEU A 249 9.27 24.02 -11.57
CA LEU A 249 9.91 23.67 -10.31
C LEU A 249 11.35 24.24 -10.23
N LEU A 250 12.11 24.21 -11.32
CA LEU A 250 13.46 24.82 -11.34
C LEU A 250 13.43 26.32 -11.12
N VAL A 251 12.42 27.01 -11.70
CA VAL A 251 12.21 28.45 -11.49
C VAL A 251 11.86 28.73 -10.02
N TRP A 252 10.94 27.94 -9.45
CA TRP A 252 10.55 28.08 -8.03
C TRP A 252 11.71 27.81 -7.07
N ILE A 253 12.55 26.82 -7.37
CA ILE A 253 13.76 26.51 -6.59
C ILE A 253 14.77 27.68 -6.70
N ALA A 254 14.96 28.25 -7.90
CA ALA A 254 15.86 29.38 -8.10
C ALA A 254 15.43 30.60 -7.27
N ALA A 255 14.11 30.93 -7.27
CA ALA A 255 13.54 31.99 -6.45
C ALA A 255 13.76 31.75 -4.94
N ALA A 256 13.57 30.50 -4.47
CA ALA A 256 13.85 30.14 -3.09
C ALA A 256 15.32 30.29 -2.71
N ASN A 257 16.24 29.83 -3.58
CA ASN A 257 17.68 29.92 -3.35
C ASN A 257 18.20 31.38 -3.44
N ALA A 258 17.52 32.23 -4.22
CA ALA A 258 17.81 33.66 -4.30
C ALA A 258 17.29 34.46 -3.06
N GLY A 259 16.53 33.82 -2.17
CA GLY A 259 15.94 34.47 -1.01
C GLY A 259 14.71 35.32 -1.31
N GLU A 260 14.06 35.13 -2.46
CA GLU A 260 12.85 35.86 -2.85
C GLU A 260 11.64 35.45 -1.99
N HIS A 261 11.70 34.26 -1.38
CA HIS A 261 10.68 33.73 -0.47
C HIS A 261 11.27 33.37 0.89
N THR A 262 10.54 33.71 1.95
CA THR A 262 10.86 33.24 3.30
C THR A 262 10.46 31.78 3.44
N LEU A 263 11.41 30.91 3.75
CA LEU A 263 11.15 29.49 3.96
C LEU A 263 10.61 29.25 5.36
N GLU A 264 9.46 28.59 5.45
CA GLU A 264 8.86 28.10 6.69
C GLU A 264 9.45 26.72 7.01
N ALA A 265 9.94 26.55 8.25
CA ALA A 265 10.53 25.30 8.71
C ALA A 265 9.45 24.38 9.28
N VAL A 266 9.43 23.13 8.82
CA VAL A 266 8.54 22.06 9.29
C VAL A 266 9.31 21.10 10.17
N TYR A 267 8.80 20.86 11.37
CA TYR A 267 9.43 19.98 12.34
C TYR A 267 8.57 18.75 12.63
N THR A 268 9.22 17.68 13.06
CA THR A 268 8.60 16.50 13.66
C THR A 268 9.23 16.23 15.01
N GLU A 269 8.54 15.53 15.88
CA GLU A 269 9.08 15.02 17.13
C GLU A 269 9.45 13.55 16.96
N ASP A 270 10.59 13.14 17.49
CA ASP A 270 10.98 11.73 17.53
C ASP A 270 10.38 11.01 18.77
N ASP A 271 10.64 9.71 18.89
CA ASP A 271 10.14 8.89 20.01
C ASP A 271 10.64 9.35 21.39
N GLN A 272 11.63 10.23 21.44
CA GLN A 272 12.19 10.83 22.67
C GLN A 272 11.65 12.23 22.94
N GLY A 273 10.80 12.75 22.03
CA GLY A 273 10.25 14.11 22.10
C GLY A 273 11.23 15.19 21.61
N GLU A 274 12.34 14.81 20.96
CA GLU A 274 13.27 15.78 20.37
C GLU A 274 12.72 16.32 19.04
N ARG A 275 12.75 17.64 18.91
CA ARG A 275 12.28 18.36 17.74
C ARG A 275 13.31 18.31 16.62
N ARG A 276 12.98 17.66 15.50
CA ARG A 276 13.85 17.49 14.34
C ARG A 276 13.30 18.22 13.13
N LEU A 277 14.17 18.94 12.40
CA LEU A 277 13.80 19.56 11.12
C LEU A 277 13.49 18.46 10.10
N LEU A 278 12.29 18.52 9.54
CA LEU A 278 11.77 17.58 8.59
C LEU A 278 11.90 18.09 7.16
N ALA A 279 11.49 19.33 6.97
CA ALA A 279 11.47 20.03 5.69
C ALA A 279 11.45 21.54 5.91
N GLU A 280 11.67 22.28 4.84
CA GLU A 280 11.43 23.72 4.77
C GLU A 280 10.82 24.05 3.42
N GLY A 281 10.05 25.12 3.34
CA GLY A 281 9.41 25.48 2.08
C GLY A 281 8.62 26.77 2.14
N TYR A 282 7.99 27.11 1.04
CA TYR A 282 7.11 28.25 0.93
C TYR A 282 5.89 27.92 0.09
N ALA A 283 4.87 28.76 0.12
CA ALA A 283 3.65 28.59 -0.63
C ALA A 283 3.31 29.87 -1.39
N PHE A 284 2.71 29.70 -2.57
CA PHE A 284 2.10 30.79 -3.34
C PHE A 284 0.77 30.32 -3.94
N GLU A 285 -0.08 31.27 -4.30
CA GLU A 285 -1.37 30.98 -4.91
C GLU A 285 -1.32 31.17 -6.43
N ARG A 286 -2.08 30.33 -7.13
CA ARG A 286 -2.35 30.50 -8.56
C ARG A 286 -3.81 30.22 -8.87
N ARG A 287 -4.32 30.85 -9.92
CA ARG A 287 -5.64 30.56 -10.44
C ARG A 287 -5.56 29.43 -11.47
N VAL A 288 -6.45 28.47 -11.35
CA VAL A 288 -6.55 27.30 -12.25
C VAL A 288 -7.93 27.30 -12.89
N LEU A 289 -7.97 26.92 -14.16
CA LEU A 289 -9.19 26.77 -14.96
C LEU A 289 -9.18 25.40 -15.63
N ALA A 290 -10.27 24.68 -15.56
CA ALA A 290 -10.41 23.40 -16.25
C ALA A 290 -11.87 23.10 -16.61
N ALA A 291 -12.04 22.26 -17.62
CA ALA A 291 -13.35 21.71 -17.98
C ALA A 291 -13.84 20.73 -16.90
N VAL A 292 -15.11 20.83 -16.58
CA VAL A 292 -15.88 19.92 -15.72
C VAL A 292 -17.16 19.51 -16.43
N ALA A 293 -17.94 18.59 -15.85
CA ALA A 293 -19.16 18.06 -16.51
C ALA A 293 -20.14 19.17 -16.95
N ASP A 294 -20.28 20.23 -16.17
CA ASP A 294 -21.25 21.31 -16.40
C ASP A 294 -20.63 22.59 -17.00
N GLY A 295 -19.44 22.51 -17.60
CA GLY A 295 -18.76 23.66 -18.21
C GLY A 295 -17.31 23.83 -17.77
N GLU A 296 -16.89 25.08 -17.52
CA GLU A 296 -15.57 25.41 -16.99
C GLU A 296 -15.64 25.79 -15.52
N HIS A 297 -14.71 25.26 -14.72
CA HIS A 297 -14.57 25.60 -13.31
C HIS A 297 -13.22 26.30 -13.07
N ALA A 298 -13.27 27.43 -12.37
CA ALA A 298 -12.08 28.19 -11.97
C ALA A 298 -11.97 28.21 -10.45
N TRP A 299 -10.77 27.89 -9.93
CA TRP A 299 -10.52 27.92 -8.47
C TRP A 299 -9.13 28.47 -8.17
N SER A 300 -8.90 28.84 -6.91
CA SER A 300 -7.57 29.14 -6.39
C SER A 300 -6.90 27.88 -5.90
N GLU A 301 -5.64 27.71 -6.25
CA GLU A 301 -4.79 26.58 -5.86
C GLU A 301 -3.50 27.12 -5.25
N ARG A 302 -3.10 26.59 -4.12
CA ARG A 302 -1.81 26.84 -3.48
C ARG A 302 -0.78 25.83 -3.98
N VAL A 303 0.36 26.32 -4.44
CA VAL A 303 1.54 25.51 -4.73
C VAL A 303 2.48 25.59 -3.52
N LEU A 304 2.83 24.44 -2.96
CA LEU A 304 3.73 24.31 -1.83
C LEU A 304 5.06 23.77 -2.34
N VAL A 305 6.09 24.60 -2.36
CA VAL A 305 7.44 24.24 -2.82
C VAL A 305 8.27 23.89 -1.58
N VAL A 306 8.58 22.61 -1.42
CA VAL A 306 9.10 22.07 -0.16
C VAL A 306 10.38 21.29 -0.40
N ARG A 307 11.41 21.56 0.38
CA ARG A 307 12.67 20.83 0.43
C ARG A 307 12.68 19.90 1.65
N SER A 308 12.62 18.60 1.41
CA SER A 308 12.72 17.57 2.46
C SER A 308 14.18 17.22 2.73
N GLU A 309 14.62 17.31 3.99
CA GLU A 309 15.99 17.00 4.38
C GLU A 309 16.36 15.52 4.10
N ARG A 310 15.49 14.59 4.46
CA ARG A 310 15.72 13.16 4.19
C ARG A 310 15.81 12.86 2.69
N TYR A 311 14.91 13.46 1.89
CA TYR A 311 14.90 13.24 0.45
C TYR A 311 16.14 13.85 -0.20
N ARG A 312 16.56 15.03 0.24
CA ARG A 312 17.83 15.68 -0.16
C ARG A 312 19.03 14.76 0.07
N GLN A 313 19.13 14.16 1.25
CA GLN A 313 20.23 13.24 1.60
C GLN A 313 20.24 11.99 0.72
N VAL A 314 19.07 11.40 0.44
CA VAL A 314 18.94 10.24 -0.46
C VAL A 314 19.38 10.59 -1.88
N GLU A 315 18.89 11.72 -2.42
CA GLU A 315 19.26 12.16 -3.77
C GLU A 315 20.74 12.53 -3.88
N GLN A 316 21.31 13.19 -2.86
CA GLN A 316 22.72 13.52 -2.80
C GLN A 316 23.60 12.25 -2.78
N THR A 317 23.24 11.25 -1.99
CA THR A 317 23.91 9.94 -1.98
C THR A 317 23.81 9.26 -3.35
N GLY A 318 22.63 9.33 -3.97
CA GLY A 318 22.41 8.82 -5.33
C GLY A 318 23.26 9.53 -6.39
N LEU A 319 23.36 10.85 -6.34
CA LEU A 319 24.20 11.65 -7.23
C LEU A 319 25.67 11.25 -7.08
N GLU A 320 26.17 11.17 -5.85
CA GLU A 320 27.55 10.79 -5.57
C GLU A 320 27.88 9.39 -6.12
N LYS A 321 26.97 8.43 -5.93
CA LYS A 321 27.11 7.07 -6.49
C LYS A 321 27.16 7.09 -8.02
N ARG A 322 26.33 7.89 -8.69
CA ARG A 322 26.33 8.03 -10.16
C ARG A 322 27.64 8.66 -10.67
N LEU A 323 28.14 9.71 -10.00
CA LEU A 323 29.42 10.34 -10.31
C LEU A 323 30.58 9.35 -10.19
N GLN A 324 30.62 8.56 -9.12
CA GLN A 324 31.64 7.52 -8.91
C GLN A 324 31.57 6.44 -9.99
N GLN A 325 30.38 5.95 -10.32
CA GLN A 325 30.18 4.94 -11.36
C GLN A 325 30.56 5.46 -12.76
N ALA A 326 30.17 6.68 -13.10
CA ALA A 326 30.55 7.30 -14.37
C ALA A 326 32.07 7.47 -14.47
N THR A 327 32.72 7.95 -13.42
CA THR A 327 34.18 8.09 -13.36
C THR A 327 34.88 6.74 -13.58
N ALA A 328 34.43 5.68 -12.90
CA ALA A 328 34.98 4.34 -13.07
C ALA A 328 34.78 3.79 -14.49
N ARG A 329 33.58 3.97 -15.08
CA ARG A 329 33.28 3.54 -16.45
C ARG A 329 34.07 4.31 -17.51
N LEU A 330 34.26 5.62 -17.35
CA LEU A 330 35.09 6.44 -18.24
C LEU A 330 36.55 5.95 -18.21
N ARG A 331 37.13 5.71 -17.04
CA ARG A 331 38.49 5.16 -16.91
C ARG A 331 38.61 3.76 -17.50
N ALA A 332 37.59 2.92 -17.33
CA ALA A 332 37.55 1.56 -17.86
C ALA A 332 37.34 1.52 -19.39
N LEU A 333 36.87 2.60 -20.03
CA LEU A 333 36.60 2.69 -21.45
C LEU A 333 37.90 2.54 -22.28
N THR A 334 39.05 3.04 -21.76
CA THR A 334 40.34 3.02 -22.40
C THR A 334 41.39 2.27 -21.55
N PRO A 335 41.26 0.93 -21.40
CA PRO A 335 42.17 0.15 -20.58
C PRO A 335 43.58 0.14 -21.20
N ALA A 336 44.60 -0.06 -20.36
CA ALA A 336 45.97 -0.28 -20.83
C ALA A 336 46.03 -1.44 -21.84
N PRO A 337 46.92 -1.39 -22.87
CA PRO A 337 47.05 -2.45 -23.84
C PRO A 337 47.35 -3.81 -23.19
N GLY A 338 46.69 -4.85 -23.67
CA GLY A 338 46.84 -6.20 -23.14
C GLY A 338 46.01 -7.22 -23.93
N ARG A 339 46.27 -8.50 -23.71
CA ARG A 339 45.52 -9.57 -24.37
C ARG A 339 44.03 -9.47 -24.05
N GLY A 340 43.17 -9.38 -25.07
CA GLY A 340 41.72 -9.25 -24.92
C GLY A 340 41.22 -7.84 -24.52
N LYS A 341 42.10 -6.85 -24.43
CA LYS A 341 41.75 -5.46 -24.13
C LYS A 341 41.47 -4.68 -25.39
N ARG A 342 40.20 -4.39 -25.69
CA ARG A 342 39.80 -3.58 -26.84
C ARG A 342 40.32 -2.16 -26.71
N GLN A 343 41.00 -1.66 -27.76
CA GLN A 343 41.49 -0.27 -27.83
C GLN A 343 40.58 0.53 -28.76
N ILE A 344 40.51 1.84 -28.54
CA ILE A 344 39.71 2.76 -29.36
C ILE A 344 40.66 3.51 -30.32
N PRO A 345 40.60 3.25 -31.64
CA PRO A 345 41.51 3.85 -32.61
C PRO A 345 41.04 5.22 -33.13
N GLU A 346 39.78 5.60 -32.90
CA GLU A 346 39.16 6.82 -33.44
C GLU A 346 38.61 7.70 -32.31
N GLU A 347 38.88 9.00 -32.42
CA GLU A 347 38.42 10.01 -31.44
C GLU A 347 36.91 10.07 -31.37
N SER A 348 36.21 10.07 -32.49
CA SER A 348 34.76 10.10 -32.58
C SER A 348 34.11 8.96 -31.80
N THR A 349 34.70 7.75 -31.91
CA THR A 349 34.26 6.56 -31.17
C THR A 349 34.43 6.76 -29.66
N LEU A 350 35.56 7.32 -29.21
CA LEU A 350 35.81 7.63 -27.80
C LEU A 350 34.78 8.63 -27.27
N VAL A 351 34.62 9.75 -27.97
CA VAL A 351 33.71 10.85 -27.56
C VAL A 351 32.26 10.34 -27.49
N THR A 352 31.81 9.58 -28.49
CA THR A 352 30.46 9.00 -28.50
C THR A 352 30.24 8.04 -27.33
N ALA A 353 31.20 7.16 -27.05
CA ALA A 353 31.12 6.20 -25.96
C ALA A 353 31.16 6.89 -24.58
N ALA A 354 32.00 7.91 -24.42
CA ALA A 354 32.04 8.70 -23.20
C ALA A 354 30.74 9.47 -22.95
N ALA A 355 30.19 10.13 -23.99
CA ALA A 355 28.89 10.80 -23.91
C ALA A 355 27.75 9.85 -23.53
N ALA A 356 27.75 8.63 -24.10
CA ALA A 356 26.78 7.60 -23.74
C ALA A 356 26.87 7.20 -22.26
N ILE A 357 28.08 7.07 -21.70
CA ILE A 357 28.29 6.77 -20.27
C ILE A 357 27.75 7.91 -19.41
N LEU A 358 28.09 9.16 -19.71
CA LEU A 358 27.64 10.33 -18.96
C LEU A 358 26.12 10.47 -18.99
N LYS A 359 25.50 10.26 -20.13
CA LYS A 359 24.06 10.27 -20.31
C LYS A 359 23.37 9.13 -19.54
N ALA A 360 23.89 7.91 -19.65
CA ALA A 360 23.34 6.73 -18.96
C ALA A 360 23.38 6.85 -17.43
N GLN A 361 24.36 7.58 -16.90
CA GLN A 361 24.46 7.88 -15.46
C GLN A 361 23.79 9.21 -15.06
N ALA A 362 23.16 9.91 -16.00
CA ALA A 362 22.57 11.24 -15.77
C ALA A 362 23.52 12.23 -15.06
N VAL A 363 24.78 12.29 -15.52
CA VAL A 363 25.84 13.19 -15.00
C VAL A 363 26.50 14.03 -16.10
N THR A 364 25.83 14.23 -17.21
CA THR A 364 26.29 15.08 -18.31
C THR A 364 26.53 16.50 -17.81
N GLY A 365 27.70 17.07 -18.10
CA GLY A 365 28.10 18.40 -17.62
C GLY A 365 28.67 18.41 -16.19
N LEU A 366 28.53 17.34 -15.42
CA LEU A 366 29.05 17.25 -14.03
C LEU A 366 30.46 16.66 -13.96
N LEU A 367 30.88 15.96 -15.02
CA LEU A 367 32.22 15.41 -15.17
C LEU A 367 32.83 15.91 -16.48
N ALA A 368 34.10 16.26 -16.45
CA ALA A 368 34.93 16.48 -17.62
C ALA A 368 36.00 15.39 -17.71
N TYR A 369 36.45 15.09 -18.91
CA TYR A 369 37.53 14.14 -19.14
C TYR A 369 38.50 14.65 -20.17
N ALA A 370 39.79 14.38 -19.95
CA ALA A 370 40.87 14.63 -20.90
C ALA A 370 41.35 13.31 -21.49
N PHE A 371 41.75 13.33 -22.73
CA PHE A 371 42.30 12.16 -23.42
C PHE A 371 43.46 12.55 -24.29
N GLU A 372 44.32 11.58 -24.57
CA GLU A 372 45.49 11.74 -25.42
C GLU A 372 45.43 10.72 -26.56
N ARG A 373 45.91 11.15 -27.74
CA ARG A 373 46.17 10.30 -28.89
C ARG A 373 47.56 9.70 -28.75
N GLN A 374 47.65 8.38 -28.67
CA GLN A 374 48.92 7.64 -28.59
C GLN A 374 49.15 6.86 -29.86
N GLU A 375 50.36 6.98 -30.41
CA GLU A 375 50.81 6.22 -31.56
C GLU A 375 51.89 5.20 -31.16
N GLN A 376 51.68 3.98 -31.55
CA GLN A 376 52.66 2.92 -31.41
C GLN A 376 53.09 2.44 -32.79
N ARG A 377 54.36 2.62 -33.10
CA ARG A 377 54.96 2.13 -34.36
C ARG A 377 55.61 0.79 -34.11
N GLN A 378 55.26 -0.21 -34.92
CA GLN A 378 55.84 -1.55 -34.86
C GLN A 378 56.24 -1.98 -36.26
N THR A 379 57.42 -2.44 -36.39
CA THR A 379 57.89 -3.06 -37.63
C THR A 379 57.42 -4.53 -37.65
N LYS A 380 56.64 -4.93 -38.66
CA LYS A 380 56.18 -6.29 -38.84
C LYS A 380 56.66 -6.86 -40.17
N TYR A 381 57.07 -8.12 -40.16
CA TYR A 381 57.41 -8.82 -41.37
C TYR A 381 56.18 -9.04 -42.27
N VAL A 382 56.33 -8.91 -43.58
CA VAL A 382 55.29 -9.15 -44.56
C VAL A 382 55.15 -10.63 -44.85
N GLY A 383 53.92 -11.19 -44.78
CA GLY A 383 53.65 -12.62 -45.12
C GLY A 383 53.75 -13.57 -43.91
N ARG A 384 53.41 -14.88 -44.13
CA ARG A 384 53.45 -15.92 -43.09
C ARG A 384 54.86 -16.56 -43.04
N GLY A 385 55.35 -16.90 -41.85
CA GLY A 385 56.59 -17.58 -41.55
C GLY A 385 57.53 -16.86 -40.62
N ARG A 386 58.67 -17.51 -40.24
CA ARG A 386 59.68 -16.98 -39.31
C ARG A 386 60.42 -15.80 -39.94
N GLY A 387 60.67 -14.73 -39.23
CA GLY A 387 61.40 -13.56 -39.69
C GLY A 387 62.86 -13.89 -40.06
N GLY A 388 63.44 -13.18 -41.06
CA GLY A 388 64.84 -13.25 -41.45
C GLY A 388 65.34 -11.92 -42.02
N PRO A 389 66.69 -11.68 -42.14
CA PRO A 389 67.24 -10.38 -42.47
C PRO A 389 66.85 -9.86 -43.88
N GLU A 390 66.52 -10.71 -44.80
CA GLU A 390 66.16 -10.32 -46.19
C GLU A 390 64.61 -10.18 -46.37
N ARG A 391 63.85 -10.35 -45.34
CA ARG A 391 62.38 -10.35 -45.46
C ARG A 391 61.85 -8.94 -45.45
N PRO A 392 60.93 -8.57 -46.36
CA PRO A 392 60.33 -7.27 -46.40
C PRO A 392 59.60 -6.95 -45.05
N GLN A 393 59.87 -5.80 -44.54
CA GLN A 393 59.24 -5.27 -43.33
C GLN A 393 58.34 -4.10 -43.69
N ARG A 394 57.24 -3.99 -43.00
CA ARG A 394 56.38 -2.81 -43.07
C ARG A 394 56.21 -2.19 -41.67
N GLU A 395 56.20 -0.90 -41.63
CA GLU A 395 55.84 -0.18 -40.43
C GLU A 395 54.31 -0.23 -40.27
N VAL A 396 53.85 -0.67 -39.10
CA VAL A 396 52.44 -0.63 -38.72
C VAL A 396 52.29 0.36 -37.64
N VAL A 397 51.59 1.46 -37.93
CA VAL A 397 51.23 2.49 -36.94
C VAL A 397 49.88 2.08 -36.37
N THR A 398 49.83 1.89 -35.06
CA THR A 398 48.61 1.64 -34.31
C THR A 398 48.28 2.88 -33.51
N VAL A 399 47.14 3.51 -33.79
CA VAL A 399 46.64 4.66 -33.06
C VAL A 399 45.66 4.19 -32.01
N ARG A 400 45.73 4.79 -30.86
CA ARG A 400 44.73 4.62 -29.78
C ARG A 400 44.49 5.92 -29.05
N TYR A 401 43.30 6.09 -28.54
CA TYR A 401 42.95 7.20 -27.63
C TYR A 401 42.83 6.67 -26.21
N GLN A 402 43.41 7.38 -25.27
CA GLN A 402 43.43 7.02 -23.86
C GLN A 402 42.92 8.19 -23.01
N ILE A 403 41.91 7.93 -22.15
CA ILE A 403 41.49 8.89 -21.15
C ILE A 403 42.58 9.00 -20.07
N THR A 404 43.15 10.20 -19.91
CA THR A 404 44.24 10.48 -18.99
C THR A 404 43.76 11.06 -17.66
N ALA A 405 42.65 11.81 -17.69
CA ALA A 405 42.06 12.41 -16.49
C ALA A 405 40.53 12.43 -16.58
N VAL A 406 39.90 12.30 -15.42
CA VAL A 406 38.47 12.55 -15.23
C VAL A 406 38.34 13.46 -14.01
N SER A 407 37.79 14.64 -14.22
CA SER A 407 37.62 15.69 -13.19
C SER A 407 36.16 15.99 -12.94
N ARG A 408 35.85 16.37 -11.71
CA ARG A 408 34.53 16.85 -11.29
C ARG A 408 34.40 18.34 -11.56
N GLN A 409 33.26 18.75 -12.12
CA GLN A 409 32.93 20.16 -12.32
C GLN A 409 32.23 20.67 -11.05
N ALA A 410 33.01 21.25 -10.13
CA ALA A 410 32.56 21.61 -8.78
C ALA A 410 31.32 22.54 -8.81
N ASP A 411 31.35 23.58 -9.64
CA ASP A 411 30.26 24.56 -9.74
C ASP A 411 28.98 23.93 -10.29
N ALA A 412 29.10 23.07 -11.32
CA ALA A 412 27.96 22.37 -11.89
C ALA A 412 27.37 21.35 -10.90
N ILE A 413 28.22 20.67 -10.13
CA ILE A 413 27.77 19.76 -9.07
C ILE A 413 27.07 20.54 -7.95
N ALA A 414 27.62 21.67 -7.52
CA ALA A 414 26.99 22.53 -6.50
C ALA A 414 25.61 23.04 -6.98
N ALA A 415 25.52 23.50 -8.23
CA ALA A 415 24.26 23.92 -8.83
C ALA A 415 23.22 22.77 -8.86
N GLN A 416 23.65 21.56 -9.25
CA GLN A 416 22.79 20.37 -9.21
C GLN A 416 22.36 20.01 -7.77
N GLN A 417 23.28 20.11 -6.80
CA GLN A 417 22.96 19.84 -5.39
C GLN A 417 21.96 20.83 -4.81
N ALA A 418 21.96 22.08 -5.25
CA ALA A 418 21.01 23.10 -4.84
C ALA A 418 19.56 22.77 -5.26
N THR A 419 19.38 21.90 -6.28
CA THR A 419 18.05 21.46 -6.74
C THR A 419 17.57 20.16 -6.08
N LEU A 420 18.39 19.52 -5.23
CA LEU A 420 18.03 18.24 -4.62
C LEU A 420 17.08 18.41 -3.43
N GLY A 421 16.20 17.45 -3.24
CA GLY A 421 15.27 17.37 -2.12
C GLY A 421 14.00 18.18 -2.29
N TRP A 422 13.86 18.95 -3.37
CA TRP A 422 12.69 19.76 -3.63
C TRP A 422 11.57 18.98 -4.30
N ARG A 423 10.34 19.27 -3.86
CA ARG A 423 9.10 18.81 -4.47
C ARG A 423 8.05 19.91 -4.43
N ALA A 424 7.13 19.90 -5.39
CA ALA A 424 5.98 20.75 -5.37
C ALA A 424 4.73 19.94 -5.05
N TYR A 425 3.94 20.42 -4.11
CA TYR A 425 2.61 19.91 -3.81
C TYR A 425 1.58 20.96 -4.19
N VAL A 426 0.35 20.51 -4.43
CA VAL A 426 -0.78 21.40 -4.70
C VAL A 426 -1.94 21.06 -3.79
N THR A 427 -2.66 22.13 -3.39
CA THR A 427 -3.88 22.02 -2.59
C THR A 427 -4.79 23.23 -2.88
N ASN A 428 -6.11 23.00 -2.89
CA ASN A 428 -7.09 24.09 -2.88
C ASN A 428 -7.58 24.43 -1.46
N ALA A 429 -7.08 23.72 -0.43
CA ALA A 429 -7.39 24.07 0.95
C ALA A 429 -6.74 25.41 1.32
N PRO A 430 -7.46 26.35 1.99
CA PRO A 430 -6.90 27.61 2.43
C PRO A 430 -5.82 27.40 3.51
N ALA A 431 -4.86 28.34 3.59
CA ALA A 431 -3.76 28.24 4.56
C ALA A 431 -4.22 28.18 6.02
N THR A 432 -5.39 28.76 6.33
CA THR A 432 -6.01 28.73 7.65
C THR A 432 -6.53 27.35 8.06
N GLN A 433 -6.87 26.48 7.08
CA GLN A 433 -7.34 25.12 7.33
C GLN A 433 -6.21 24.09 7.19
N LEU A 434 -5.30 24.33 6.27
CA LEU A 434 -4.17 23.44 6.00
C LEU A 434 -2.87 24.28 5.84
N PRO A 435 -2.23 24.71 6.94
CA PRO A 435 -0.92 25.35 6.91
C PRO A 435 0.12 24.51 6.16
N LEU A 436 1.20 25.09 5.68
CA LEU A 436 2.25 24.38 4.95
C LEU A 436 2.82 23.21 5.78
N ALA A 437 3.08 23.44 7.06
CA ALA A 437 3.58 22.39 7.95
C ALA A 437 2.63 21.22 8.04
N ASP A 438 1.32 21.48 8.23
CA ASP A 438 0.29 20.43 8.33
C ASP A 438 0.10 19.69 7.01
N ALA A 439 0.21 20.38 5.87
CA ALA A 439 0.15 19.75 4.55
C ALA A 439 1.31 18.76 4.36
N VAL A 440 2.55 19.15 4.73
CA VAL A 440 3.72 18.29 4.65
C VAL A 440 3.59 17.06 5.56
N LEU A 441 3.15 17.25 6.81
CA LEU A 441 2.92 16.17 7.76
C LEU A 441 1.80 15.23 7.28
N THR A 442 0.67 15.80 6.86
CA THR A 442 -0.46 15.03 6.32
C THR A 442 -0.05 14.16 5.12
N TYR A 443 0.73 14.71 4.19
CA TYR A 443 1.19 13.92 3.05
C TYR A 443 2.09 12.75 3.48
N ARG A 444 2.96 12.95 4.48
CA ARG A 444 3.89 11.92 4.97
C ARG A 444 3.23 10.76 5.71
N ASP A 445 1.99 10.90 6.10
CA ASP A 445 1.21 9.80 6.70
C ASP A 445 0.75 8.73 5.68
N GLU A 446 1.38 8.67 4.51
CA GLU A 446 1.14 7.67 3.45
C GLU A 446 1.25 6.21 3.97
N TRP A 447 2.10 5.98 4.96
CA TRP A 447 2.24 4.67 5.63
C TRP A 447 0.92 4.11 6.19
N LEU A 448 -0.08 4.96 6.44
CA LEU A 448 -1.40 4.54 6.94
C LEU A 448 -2.13 3.66 5.93
N ILE A 449 -2.16 4.05 4.66
CA ILE A 449 -2.79 3.25 3.61
C ILE A 449 -1.90 2.06 3.22
N GLU A 450 -0.58 2.24 3.19
CA GLU A 450 0.40 1.16 2.94
C GLU A 450 0.25 0.02 3.93
N ARG A 451 -0.05 0.31 5.20
CA ARG A 451 -0.33 -0.69 6.21
C ARG A 451 -1.56 -1.54 5.89
N GLY A 452 -2.62 -0.91 5.34
CA GLY A 452 -3.79 -1.61 4.81
C GLY A 452 -3.41 -2.57 3.68
N PHE A 453 -2.57 -2.12 2.76
CA PHE A 453 -2.03 -2.97 1.68
C PHE A 453 -1.18 -4.11 2.21
N HIS A 454 -0.33 -3.86 3.19
CA HIS A 454 0.47 -4.90 3.82
C HIS A 454 -0.40 -5.99 4.46
N ARG A 455 -1.49 -5.62 5.15
CA ARG A 455 -2.46 -6.58 5.71
C ARG A 455 -3.20 -7.35 4.63
N LEU A 456 -3.58 -6.68 3.54
CA LEU A 456 -4.31 -7.30 2.44
C LEU A 456 -3.44 -8.32 1.69
N LYS A 457 -2.21 -7.95 1.36
CA LYS A 457 -1.28 -8.77 0.55
C LYS A 457 -0.57 -9.83 1.39
N GLY A 458 -0.08 -9.47 2.55
CA GLY A 458 0.67 -10.35 3.45
C GLY A 458 -0.21 -11.02 4.50
N ALA A 459 0.44 -11.63 5.51
CA ALA A 459 -0.29 -12.20 6.64
C ALA A 459 -1.06 -11.11 7.42
N PRO A 460 -2.29 -11.38 7.90
CA PRO A 460 -2.93 -12.70 7.91
C PRO A 460 -3.75 -13.03 6.65
N LEU A 461 -4.00 -12.08 5.73
CA LEU A 461 -4.96 -12.26 4.64
C LEU A 461 -4.35 -12.91 3.40
N SER A 462 -3.05 -12.70 3.16
CA SER A 462 -2.23 -13.38 2.15
C SER A 462 -2.84 -13.39 0.73
N LEU A 463 -3.37 -12.25 0.28
CA LEU A 463 -3.97 -12.14 -1.05
C LEU A 463 -2.90 -12.25 -2.17
N ASP A 464 -1.65 -11.90 -1.90
CA ASP A 464 -0.54 -11.98 -2.84
C ASP A 464 0.42 -13.15 -2.48
N PRO A 465 0.70 -14.09 -3.42
CA PRO A 465 0.18 -14.18 -4.78
C PRO A 465 -1.23 -14.77 -4.85
N LEU A 466 -2.02 -14.29 -5.82
CA LEU A 466 -3.36 -14.79 -6.08
C LEU A 466 -3.32 -16.17 -6.77
N PHE A 467 -4.09 -17.12 -6.23
CA PHE A 467 -4.25 -18.46 -6.80
C PHE A 467 -5.64 -18.71 -7.43
N VAL A 468 -6.59 -17.83 -7.18
CA VAL A 468 -7.95 -17.91 -7.74
C VAL A 468 -7.89 -17.54 -9.23
N LYS A 469 -8.47 -18.40 -10.09
CA LYS A 469 -8.26 -18.32 -11.56
C LYS A 469 -9.31 -17.48 -12.30
N ARG A 470 -10.51 -17.35 -11.76
CA ARG A 470 -11.63 -16.66 -12.44
C ARG A 470 -11.68 -15.20 -12.00
N ASP A 471 -11.84 -14.30 -12.94
CA ASP A 471 -11.87 -12.85 -12.69
C ASP A 471 -12.96 -12.45 -11.66
N ASP A 472 -14.18 -13.02 -11.76
CA ASP A 472 -15.25 -12.79 -10.80
C ASP A 472 -14.88 -13.24 -9.38
N GLN A 473 -14.18 -14.36 -9.24
CA GLN A 473 -13.71 -14.83 -7.93
C GLN A 473 -12.55 -13.99 -7.38
N VAL A 474 -11.67 -13.48 -8.25
CA VAL A 474 -10.59 -12.56 -7.85
C VAL A 474 -11.15 -11.27 -7.29
N VAL A 475 -12.07 -10.65 -8.01
CA VAL A 475 -12.74 -9.42 -7.55
C VAL A 475 -13.50 -9.69 -6.26
N GLY A 476 -14.30 -10.77 -6.20
CA GLY A 476 -15.08 -11.12 -5.02
C GLY A 476 -14.23 -11.42 -3.79
N LEU A 477 -13.09 -12.12 -3.95
CA LEU A 477 -12.15 -12.40 -2.86
C LEU A 477 -11.50 -11.11 -2.36
N THR A 478 -11.03 -10.25 -3.26
CA THR A 478 -10.45 -8.96 -2.89
C THR A 478 -11.46 -8.12 -2.10
N ASN A 479 -12.72 -8.09 -2.54
CA ASN A 479 -13.81 -7.40 -1.87
C ASN A 479 -14.09 -8.00 -0.47
N LEU A 480 -14.16 -9.31 -0.35
CA LEU A 480 -14.32 -9.98 0.94
C LEU A 480 -13.18 -9.66 1.90
N LEU A 481 -11.93 -9.75 1.42
CA LEU A 481 -10.75 -9.45 2.23
C LEU A 481 -10.63 -7.96 2.57
N SER A 482 -11.19 -7.05 1.76
CA SER A 482 -11.27 -5.64 2.13
C SER A 482 -12.18 -5.40 3.34
N ILE A 483 -13.23 -6.21 3.53
CA ILE A 483 -14.02 -6.21 4.77
C ILE A 483 -13.15 -6.68 5.95
N ALA A 484 -12.31 -7.71 5.75
CA ALA A 484 -11.36 -8.16 6.77
C ALA A 484 -10.39 -7.04 7.19
N VAL A 485 -9.83 -6.29 6.24
CA VAL A 485 -8.94 -5.14 6.56
C VAL A 485 -9.69 -4.09 7.38
N ARG A 486 -10.96 -3.81 7.04
CA ARG A 486 -11.80 -2.88 7.83
C ARG A 486 -11.94 -3.34 9.28
N LEU A 487 -12.24 -4.62 9.50
CA LEU A 487 -12.38 -5.20 10.84
C LEU A 487 -11.07 -5.14 11.63
N LEU A 488 -9.95 -5.55 11.04
CA LEU A 488 -8.64 -5.46 11.68
C LEU A 488 -8.29 -4.03 12.06
N THR A 489 -8.56 -3.07 11.18
CA THR A 489 -8.29 -1.66 11.42
C THR A 489 -9.18 -1.09 12.54
N LEU A 490 -10.46 -1.47 12.55
CA LEU A 490 -11.40 -1.01 13.59
C LEU A 490 -11.06 -1.56 14.97
N LEU A 491 -10.77 -2.85 15.10
CA LEU A 491 -10.40 -3.46 16.38
C LEU A 491 -9.19 -2.75 16.99
N GLU A 492 -8.17 -2.50 16.17
CA GLU A 492 -6.99 -1.78 16.59
C GLU A 492 -7.29 -0.34 17.01
N PHE A 493 -8.03 0.37 16.20
CA PHE A 493 -8.39 1.76 16.46
C PHE A 493 -9.18 1.90 17.75
N VAL A 494 -10.18 1.04 17.97
CA VAL A 494 -11.04 1.11 19.17
C VAL A 494 -10.21 0.89 20.43
N VAL A 495 -9.35 -0.14 20.44
CA VAL A 495 -8.49 -0.43 21.61
C VAL A 495 -7.53 0.73 21.87
N ARG A 496 -6.83 1.22 20.85
CA ARG A 496 -5.88 2.35 20.99
C ARG A 496 -6.58 3.62 21.48
N ARG A 497 -7.77 3.94 20.94
CA ARG A 497 -8.57 5.09 21.36
C ARG A 497 -8.95 4.99 22.85
N GLN A 498 -9.39 3.80 23.29
CA GLN A 498 -9.77 3.59 24.69
C GLN A 498 -8.56 3.65 25.63
N LEU A 499 -7.42 3.06 25.25
CA LEU A 499 -6.18 3.16 26.02
C LEU A 499 -5.73 4.61 26.16
N LYS A 500 -5.77 5.39 25.08
CA LYS A 500 -5.42 6.82 25.09
C LYS A 500 -6.39 7.62 25.97
N GLN A 501 -7.70 7.39 25.85
CA GLN A 501 -8.71 8.07 26.66
C GLN A 501 -8.58 7.78 28.16
N ASN A 502 -8.22 6.53 28.49
CA ASN A 502 -8.04 6.10 29.88
C ASN A 502 -6.64 6.42 30.42
N GLN A 503 -5.71 6.91 29.60
CA GLN A 503 -4.28 7.07 29.93
C GLN A 503 -3.66 5.78 30.46
N GLU A 504 -3.96 4.65 29.81
CA GLU A 504 -3.65 3.30 30.26
C GLU A 504 -2.73 2.60 29.26
N LEU A 505 -1.88 1.70 29.80
CA LEU A 505 -1.06 0.78 29.01
C LEU A 505 -1.63 -0.63 29.13
N LEU A 506 -1.75 -1.33 28.02
CA LEU A 506 -2.17 -2.74 28.01
C LEU A 506 -0.96 -3.64 28.27
N VAL A 507 -1.00 -4.38 29.39
CA VAL A 507 0.06 -5.25 29.87
C VAL A 507 -0.27 -6.70 29.51
N GLY A 508 0.75 -7.52 29.21
CA GLY A 508 0.59 -8.96 28.94
C GLY A 508 0.61 -9.36 27.46
N LEU A 509 0.65 -8.40 26.51
CA LEU A 509 0.67 -8.70 25.08
C LEU A 509 2.05 -9.08 24.51
N ILE A 510 3.12 -8.85 25.25
CA ILE A 510 4.48 -9.13 24.76
C ILE A 510 4.96 -10.42 25.42
N GLU A 511 5.05 -11.52 24.65
CA GLU A 511 5.42 -12.85 25.14
C GLU A 511 6.73 -12.86 25.94
N ASN A 512 7.77 -12.19 25.42
CA ASN A 512 9.09 -12.18 26.06
C ASN A 512 9.21 -11.11 27.17
N ASN A 513 8.20 -10.26 27.37
CA ASN A 513 8.18 -9.25 28.41
C ASN A 513 6.73 -8.92 28.82
N PRO A 514 6.05 -9.84 29.55
CA PRO A 514 4.64 -9.68 29.89
C PRO A 514 4.34 -8.50 30.82
N LYS A 515 5.37 -7.91 31.46
CA LYS A 515 5.22 -6.73 32.32
C LYS A 515 5.26 -5.41 31.54
N LYS A 516 5.74 -5.44 30.29
CA LYS A 516 5.80 -4.23 29.45
C LYS A 516 4.40 -3.84 28.98
N GLY A 517 3.97 -2.66 29.38
CA GLY A 517 2.74 -2.06 28.88
C GLY A 517 2.94 -1.41 27.50
N ILE A 518 1.90 -1.43 26.66
CA ILE A 518 1.87 -0.77 25.34
C ILE A 518 0.54 -0.01 25.19
N ASP A 519 0.60 1.14 24.57
CA ASP A 519 -0.54 2.02 24.26
C ASP A 519 -1.04 1.88 22.82
N ASN A 520 -0.23 1.26 21.97
CA ASN A 520 -0.48 1.12 20.53
C ASN A 520 -0.44 -0.34 20.04
N PRO A 521 -1.20 -1.28 20.66
CA PRO A 521 -1.20 -2.68 20.25
C PRO A 521 -1.70 -2.85 18.81
N THR A 522 -1.19 -3.86 18.10
CA THR A 522 -1.72 -4.26 16.79
C THR A 522 -2.84 -5.27 16.97
N THR A 523 -3.78 -5.32 16.01
CA THR A 523 -4.89 -6.29 16.05
C THR A 523 -4.40 -7.72 16.08
N GLU A 524 -3.36 -8.03 15.36
CA GLU A 524 -2.77 -9.39 15.30
C GLU A 524 -2.33 -9.86 16.69
N ARG A 525 -1.75 -8.96 17.53
CA ARG A 525 -1.40 -9.27 18.91
C ARG A 525 -2.63 -9.38 19.81
N LEU A 526 -3.63 -8.53 19.58
CA LEU A 526 -4.88 -8.57 20.34
C LEU A 526 -5.62 -9.89 20.11
N LEU A 527 -5.74 -10.35 18.87
CA LEU A 527 -6.39 -11.61 18.53
C LEU A 527 -5.60 -12.81 19.05
N LYS A 528 -4.26 -12.81 18.92
CA LYS A 528 -3.40 -13.86 19.45
C LYS A 528 -3.54 -14.05 20.97
N ALA A 529 -3.91 -13.02 21.72
CA ALA A 529 -4.16 -13.14 23.15
C ALA A 529 -5.35 -14.08 23.49
N PHE A 530 -6.18 -14.43 22.50
CA PHE A 530 -7.30 -15.37 22.66
C PHE A 530 -6.97 -16.80 22.21
N ASP A 531 -5.73 -17.09 21.86
CA ASP A 531 -5.32 -18.46 21.53
C ASP A 531 -5.59 -19.42 22.70
N ASP A 532 -5.86 -20.69 22.36
CA ASP A 532 -6.05 -21.81 23.31
C ASP A 532 -7.34 -21.74 24.16
N ILE A 533 -8.34 -20.96 23.75
CA ILE A 533 -9.67 -21.02 24.36
C ILE A 533 -10.46 -22.15 23.72
N THR A 534 -11.02 -23.03 24.55
CA THR A 534 -11.82 -24.19 24.10
C THR A 534 -13.21 -24.23 24.73
N LEU A 535 -14.18 -24.71 23.98
CA LEU A 535 -15.48 -25.15 24.46
C LEU A 535 -15.49 -26.66 24.53
N THR A 536 -15.60 -27.21 25.74
CA THR A 536 -15.76 -28.65 25.99
C THR A 536 -17.22 -28.96 26.24
N ILE A 537 -17.77 -29.93 25.51
CA ILE A 537 -19.16 -30.36 25.58
C ILE A 537 -19.21 -31.83 26.00
N VAL A 538 -19.86 -32.08 27.12
CA VAL A 538 -20.05 -33.42 27.69
C VAL A 538 -21.51 -33.82 27.53
N HIS A 539 -21.76 -34.86 26.75
CA HIS A 539 -23.10 -35.42 26.57
C HIS A 539 -23.31 -36.54 27.58
N LEU A 540 -24.24 -36.31 28.48
CA LEU A 540 -24.73 -37.31 29.43
C LEU A 540 -26.18 -37.67 29.08
N PRO A 541 -26.68 -38.83 29.51
CA PRO A 541 -28.09 -39.18 29.34
C PRO A 541 -29.02 -38.13 29.96
N GLY A 542 -29.72 -37.39 29.14
CA GLY A 542 -30.66 -36.36 29.57
C GLY A 542 -30.05 -35.00 29.96
N GLN A 543 -28.74 -34.81 29.80
CA GLN A 543 -28.07 -33.56 30.16
C GLN A 543 -26.87 -33.30 29.23
N ILE A 544 -26.70 -32.05 28.82
CA ILE A 544 -25.49 -31.59 28.15
C ILE A 544 -24.81 -30.57 29.06
N ILE A 545 -23.53 -30.81 29.38
CA ILE A 545 -22.72 -29.90 30.18
C ILE A 545 -21.71 -29.22 29.25
N ARG A 546 -21.60 -27.91 29.35
CA ARG A 546 -20.67 -27.10 28.56
C ARG A 546 -19.71 -26.37 29.48
N HIS A 547 -18.45 -26.38 29.11
CA HIS A 547 -17.38 -25.69 29.82
C HIS A 547 -16.53 -24.92 28.83
N VAL A 548 -16.36 -23.63 29.06
CA VAL A 548 -15.46 -22.76 28.31
C VAL A 548 -14.23 -22.49 29.15
N THR A 549 -13.05 -22.53 28.54
CA THR A 549 -11.79 -22.08 29.19
C THR A 549 -12.02 -20.69 29.80
N PRO A 550 -11.80 -20.52 31.13
CA PRO A 550 -11.99 -19.22 31.76
C PRO A 550 -11.11 -18.13 31.13
N LEU A 551 -11.70 -16.96 30.88
CA LEU A 551 -10.96 -15.85 30.33
C LEU A 551 -9.93 -15.30 31.33
N SER A 552 -8.72 -15.04 30.87
CA SER A 552 -7.69 -14.35 31.62
C SER A 552 -8.06 -12.88 31.86
N ALA A 553 -7.37 -12.23 32.79
CA ALA A 553 -7.52 -10.80 33.03
C ALA A 553 -7.23 -9.95 31.79
N LEU A 554 -6.22 -10.34 30.99
CA LEU A 554 -5.89 -9.67 29.73
C LEU A 554 -7.01 -9.80 28.69
N GLN A 555 -7.55 -11.00 28.47
CA GLN A 555 -8.65 -11.25 27.54
C GLN A 555 -9.92 -10.46 27.94
N THR A 556 -10.26 -10.50 29.26
CA THR A 556 -11.37 -9.70 29.79
C THR A 556 -11.14 -8.21 29.57
N ARG A 557 -9.91 -7.71 29.75
CA ARG A 557 -9.58 -6.28 29.52
C ARG A 557 -9.68 -5.92 28.05
N ILE A 558 -9.22 -6.76 27.12
CA ILE A 558 -9.34 -6.51 25.68
C ILE A 558 -10.83 -6.42 25.27
N LEU A 559 -11.67 -7.34 25.75
CA LEU A 559 -13.12 -7.28 25.49
C LEU A 559 -13.72 -5.97 25.99
N ALA A 560 -13.39 -5.54 27.21
CA ALA A 560 -13.87 -4.29 27.77
C ALA A 560 -13.44 -3.07 26.93
N LEU A 561 -12.18 -3.03 26.47
CA LEU A 561 -11.67 -1.97 25.59
C LEU A 561 -12.40 -1.95 24.23
N LEU A 562 -12.82 -3.10 23.72
CA LEU A 562 -13.63 -3.22 22.50
C LEU A 562 -15.11 -2.88 22.75
N GLY A 563 -15.51 -2.68 24.00
CA GLY A 563 -16.92 -2.49 24.39
C GLY A 563 -17.77 -3.75 24.18
N LEU A 564 -17.13 -4.92 24.30
CA LEU A 564 -17.78 -6.24 24.27
C LEU A 564 -17.87 -6.77 25.70
N ALA A 565 -19.03 -7.35 26.04
CA ALA A 565 -19.19 -8.00 27.34
C ALA A 565 -18.48 -9.36 27.37
N PRO A 566 -17.93 -9.82 28.53
CA PRO A 566 -17.43 -11.19 28.68
C PRO A 566 -18.48 -12.26 28.36
N GLY A 567 -19.75 -11.93 28.39
CA GLY A 567 -20.87 -12.75 27.96
C GLY A 567 -20.73 -13.32 26.56
N VAL A 568 -19.95 -12.70 25.67
CA VAL A 568 -19.65 -13.23 24.31
C VAL A 568 -19.05 -14.63 24.41
N TYR A 569 -18.24 -14.93 25.44
CA TYR A 569 -17.67 -16.26 25.70
C TYR A 569 -18.52 -17.03 26.72
N ASN A 570 -18.97 -16.38 27.80
CA ASN A 570 -19.65 -17.04 28.91
C ASN A 570 -20.98 -17.69 28.50
N GLN A 571 -21.74 -17.08 27.55
CA GLN A 571 -22.98 -17.65 27.01
C GLN A 571 -22.79 -19.03 26.36
N LEU A 572 -21.57 -19.37 25.96
CA LEU A 572 -21.27 -20.68 25.38
C LEU A 572 -21.33 -21.79 26.43
N ALA A 573 -21.12 -21.47 27.70
CA ALA A 573 -21.22 -22.39 28.83
C ALA A 573 -22.64 -22.51 29.41
N GLU A 574 -23.57 -21.62 29.01
CA GLU A 574 -24.97 -21.68 29.46
C GLU A 574 -25.67 -22.92 28.88
N ASN A 575 -26.56 -23.55 29.63
CA ASN A 575 -27.28 -24.75 29.22
C ASN A 575 -28.54 -24.43 28.40
#